data_fc43a4cd5acb07ab9bc68363e8623bed
#
_entry.id   fc43a4cd5acb07ab9bc68363e8623bed
#
_cell.length_a   1.000
_cell.length_b   1.000
_cell.length_c   1.000
_cell.angle_alpha   90.00
_cell.angle_beta   90.00
_cell.angle_gamma   90.00
#
_symmetry.space_group_name_H-M   'P 1'
#
loop_
_entity.id
_entity.type
_entity.pdbx_description
1 polymer ?
#
loop_
_entity_poly.entity_id
_entity_poly.type
_entity_poly.pdbx_seq_one_letter_code
_entity_poly.pdbx_strand_id
1 'polypeptide(L)'
;VECNKMNIHTSVIDPNKDSPCKNQCDNFVLGDLNNFDDIVKFGSKCDIITFEIEHINIDALVELENLGKEVYPKSKTLRIIQDKNLQKTFFIDNNIPTAPFKYFESIKDLLTSIDRDKLKFPFVWKQTKFGYDGFGVKVINSASDVEKLPDKPMIVEDYIPFEKELS
;
A
#
# COMPACT_ATOMS: atom_id res chain seq x y z
N VAL A 1 -2.34 20.49 -15.10
CA VAL A 1 -2.34 20.97 -16.50
C VAL A 1 -3.64 20.60 -17.19
N GLU A 2 -4.05 19.32 -17.26
CA GLU A 2 -5.29 18.94 -17.99
C GLU A 2 -6.56 19.47 -17.29
N CYS A 3 -6.62 19.42 -15.97
CA CYS A 3 -7.74 19.98 -15.18
C CYS A 3 -7.97 21.46 -15.49
N ASN A 4 -6.89 22.24 -15.61
CA ASN A 4 -6.99 23.67 -15.93
C ASN A 4 -7.59 23.93 -17.34
N LYS A 5 -7.29 23.05 -18.31
CA LYS A 5 -7.92 23.10 -19.65
C LYS A 5 -9.43 22.84 -19.61
N MET A 6 -9.89 22.14 -18.58
CA MET A 6 -11.28 21.77 -18.38
C MET A 6 -12.00 22.72 -17.40
N ASN A 7 -11.38 23.82 -16.98
CA ASN A 7 -11.88 24.73 -15.95
C ASN A 7 -12.19 24.03 -14.60
N ILE A 8 -11.45 23.00 -14.24
CA ILE A 8 -11.56 22.31 -12.96
C ILE A 8 -10.58 22.98 -11.99
N HIS A 9 -11.09 23.49 -10.88
CA HIS A 9 -10.27 24.03 -9.81
C HIS A 9 -9.54 22.90 -9.07
N THR A 10 -8.23 23.03 -8.91
CA THR A 10 -7.37 22.00 -8.35
C THR A 10 -6.75 22.44 -7.03
N SER A 11 -6.86 21.57 -6.01
CA SER A 11 -6.15 21.71 -4.75
C SER A 11 -5.23 20.51 -4.57
N VAL A 12 -4.01 20.72 -4.05
CA VAL A 12 -3.04 19.67 -3.77
C VAL A 12 -2.56 19.80 -2.34
N ILE A 13 -2.49 18.69 -1.62
CA ILE A 13 -1.80 18.55 -0.33
C ILE A 13 -0.57 17.67 -0.52
N ASP A 14 0.56 18.10 0.01
CA ASP A 14 1.83 17.38 -0.10
C ASP A 14 2.73 17.72 1.10
N PRO A 15 3.47 16.77 1.69
CA PRO A 15 4.39 17.04 2.79
C PRO A 15 5.66 17.78 2.33
N ASN A 16 5.96 17.80 1.04
CA ASN A 16 7.12 18.49 0.48
C ASN A 16 6.73 19.89 0.00
N LYS A 17 7.27 20.92 0.64
CA LYS A 17 7.06 22.33 0.24
C LYS A 17 7.52 22.65 -1.19
N ASP A 18 8.42 21.82 -1.74
CA ASP A 18 9.00 21.97 -3.08
C ASP A 18 8.42 20.95 -4.08
N SER A 19 7.22 20.41 -3.77
CA SER A 19 6.50 19.49 -4.64
C SER A 19 6.32 20.04 -6.06
N PRO A 20 6.53 19.22 -7.12
CA PRO A 20 6.33 19.62 -8.50
C PRO A 20 4.93 20.16 -8.81
N CYS A 21 3.91 19.69 -8.08
CA CYS A 21 2.51 20.11 -8.24
C CYS A 21 2.24 21.53 -7.75
N LYS A 22 3.09 22.10 -6.90
CA LYS A 22 2.89 23.39 -6.25
C LYS A 22 2.57 24.54 -7.20
N ASN A 23 3.27 24.58 -8.32
CA ASN A 23 3.10 25.65 -9.33
C ASN A 23 2.14 25.24 -10.46
N GLN A 24 1.46 24.10 -10.34
CA GLN A 24 0.58 23.55 -11.36
C GLN A 24 -0.88 23.42 -10.88
N CYS A 25 -1.13 23.70 -9.62
CA CYS A 25 -2.48 23.71 -9.01
C CYS A 25 -2.91 25.12 -8.60
N ASP A 26 -4.21 25.30 -8.41
CA ASP A 26 -4.79 26.58 -7.99
C ASP A 26 -4.58 26.84 -6.49
N ASN A 27 -4.54 25.76 -5.70
CA ASN A 27 -4.31 25.85 -4.26
C ASN A 27 -3.35 24.73 -3.80
N PHE A 28 -2.28 25.10 -3.10
CA PHE A 28 -1.32 24.18 -2.51
C PHE A 28 -1.34 24.27 -1.00
N VAL A 29 -1.45 23.12 -0.34
CA VAL A 29 -1.44 22.98 1.11
C VAL A 29 -0.26 22.08 1.53
N LEU A 30 0.57 22.60 2.42
CA LEU A 30 1.60 21.77 3.08
C LEU A 30 0.93 20.99 4.21
N GLY A 31 1.02 19.65 4.18
CA GLY A 31 0.42 18.80 5.21
C GLY A 31 0.91 17.37 5.14
N ASP A 32 0.73 16.64 6.24
CA ASP A 32 1.13 15.23 6.34
C ASP A 32 0.00 14.32 5.86
N LEU A 33 0.28 13.50 4.85
CA LEU A 33 -0.66 12.55 4.26
C LEU A 33 -1.06 11.42 5.24
N ASN A 34 -0.29 11.18 6.28
CA ASN A 34 -0.61 10.20 7.33
C ASN A 34 -1.38 10.83 8.51
N ASN A 35 -1.48 12.16 8.57
CA ASN A 35 -2.22 12.85 9.62
C ASN A 35 -3.71 12.91 9.26
N PHE A 36 -4.56 12.39 10.15
CA PHE A 36 -6.01 12.36 9.97
C PHE A 36 -6.61 13.75 9.79
N ASP A 37 -6.25 14.68 10.68
CA ASP A 37 -6.83 16.03 10.70
C ASP A 37 -6.42 16.84 9.47
N ASP A 38 -5.16 16.71 9.01
CA ASP A 38 -4.69 17.39 7.80
C ASP A 38 -5.50 16.96 6.58
N ILE A 39 -5.70 15.64 6.42
CA ILE A 39 -6.44 15.07 5.28
C ILE A 39 -7.93 15.45 5.35
N VAL A 40 -8.57 15.33 6.51
CA VAL A 40 -9.99 15.71 6.66
C VAL A 40 -10.19 17.21 6.43
N LYS A 41 -9.34 18.07 7.02
CA LYS A 41 -9.40 19.52 6.85
C LYS A 41 -9.18 19.96 5.40
N PHE A 42 -8.28 19.28 4.69
CA PHE A 42 -8.04 19.51 3.27
C PHE A 42 -9.21 19.04 2.43
N GLY A 43 -9.58 17.75 2.54
CA GLY A 43 -10.58 17.11 1.70
C GLY A 43 -12.01 17.64 1.91
N SER A 44 -12.34 18.14 3.11
CA SER A 44 -13.65 18.74 3.36
C SER A 44 -13.97 19.94 2.47
N LYS A 45 -12.95 20.59 1.90
CA LYS A 45 -13.08 21.74 1.00
C LYS A 45 -13.15 21.34 -0.49
N CYS A 46 -12.99 20.07 -0.80
CA CYS A 46 -13.01 19.52 -2.15
C CYS A 46 -14.34 18.81 -2.40
N ASP A 47 -14.79 18.77 -3.65
CA ASP A 47 -15.94 17.96 -4.07
C ASP A 47 -15.50 16.52 -4.37
N ILE A 48 -14.37 16.39 -5.08
CA ILE A 48 -13.77 15.13 -5.47
C ILE A 48 -12.35 15.06 -4.91
N ILE A 49 -12.00 13.93 -4.31
CA ILE A 49 -10.67 13.65 -3.78
C ILE A 49 -10.08 12.46 -4.54
N THR A 50 -8.86 12.64 -5.01
CA THR A 50 -8.07 11.55 -5.61
C THR A 50 -6.65 11.59 -5.08
N PHE A 51 -5.94 10.49 -5.21
CA PHE A 51 -4.55 10.35 -4.77
C PHE A 51 -3.80 9.40 -5.69
N GLU A 52 -2.53 9.62 -5.83
CA GLU A 52 -1.61 8.75 -6.57
C GLU A 52 -0.78 7.92 -5.59
N ILE A 53 -0.36 8.51 -4.47
CA ILE A 53 0.43 7.86 -3.43
C ILE A 53 -0.44 6.89 -2.63
N GLU A 54 0.01 5.65 -2.47
CA GLU A 54 -0.70 4.62 -1.70
C GLU A 54 -0.64 4.88 -0.18
N HIS A 55 0.38 5.56 0.33
CA HIS A 55 0.59 5.84 1.75
C HIS A 55 -0.14 7.10 2.21
N ILE A 56 -1.45 6.99 2.36
CA ILE A 56 -2.34 8.04 2.89
C ILE A 56 -3.20 7.47 4.02
N ASN A 57 -3.60 8.31 4.96
CA ASN A 57 -4.45 7.91 6.08
C ASN A 57 -5.83 7.46 5.59
N ILE A 58 -6.10 6.14 5.69
CA ILE A 58 -7.35 5.54 5.22
C ILE A 58 -8.55 5.99 6.04
N ASP A 59 -8.39 6.15 7.36
CA ASP A 59 -9.50 6.51 8.24
C ASP A 59 -9.97 7.94 7.96
N ALA A 60 -9.06 8.81 7.57
CA ALA A 60 -9.40 10.15 7.07
C ALA A 60 -10.20 10.11 5.75
N LEU A 61 -9.85 9.19 4.84
CA LEU A 61 -10.63 9.00 3.60
C LEU A 61 -12.02 8.44 3.89
N VAL A 62 -12.14 7.50 4.83
CA VAL A 62 -13.45 6.99 5.29
C VAL A 62 -14.29 8.12 5.86
N GLU A 63 -13.71 9.00 6.68
CA GLU A 63 -14.42 10.15 7.23
C GLU A 63 -14.91 11.11 6.13
N LEU A 64 -14.08 11.38 5.13
CA LEU A 64 -14.47 12.20 3.98
C LEU A 64 -15.62 11.56 3.18
N GLU A 65 -15.61 10.24 2.98
CA GLU A 65 -16.73 9.51 2.37
C GLU A 65 -18.00 9.63 3.22
N ASN A 66 -17.90 9.53 4.55
CA ASN A 66 -19.04 9.72 5.49
C ASN A 66 -19.61 11.15 5.44
N LEU A 67 -18.76 12.14 5.22
CA LEU A 67 -19.14 13.54 5.00
C LEU A 67 -19.74 13.79 3.61
N GLY A 68 -19.94 12.74 2.80
CA GLY A 68 -20.54 12.82 1.47
C GLY A 68 -19.59 13.28 0.37
N LYS A 69 -18.26 13.27 0.61
CA LYS A 69 -17.28 13.59 -0.42
C LYS A 69 -17.05 12.40 -1.37
N GLU A 70 -16.79 12.71 -2.62
CA GLU A 70 -16.43 11.70 -3.61
C GLU A 70 -14.93 11.38 -3.55
N VAL A 71 -14.58 10.17 -3.12
CA VAL A 71 -13.19 9.70 -3.00
C VAL A 71 -12.92 8.63 -4.04
N TYR A 72 -11.89 8.81 -4.85
CA TYR A 72 -11.46 7.88 -5.92
C TYR A 72 -9.94 7.68 -5.92
N PRO A 73 -9.46 6.40 -5.85
CA PRO A 73 -10.20 5.18 -5.54
C PRO A 73 -10.88 5.22 -4.17
N LYS A 74 -11.91 4.39 -3.97
CA LYS A 74 -12.59 4.32 -2.65
C LYS A 74 -11.64 3.88 -1.54
N SER A 75 -11.86 4.38 -0.32
CA SER A 75 -11.07 4.06 0.87
C SER A 75 -10.92 2.54 1.09
N LYS A 76 -12.00 1.76 0.86
CA LYS A 76 -11.97 0.30 0.94
C LYS A 76 -11.00 -0.36 -0.06
N THR A 77 -10.84 0.22 -1.25
CA THR A 77 -9.90 -0.26 -2.26
C THR A 77 -8.46 0.00 -1.81
N LEU A 78 -8.18 1.19 -1.30
CA LEU A 78 -6.87 1.53 -0.78
C LEU A 78 -6.48 0.66 0.43
N ARG A 79 -7.42 0.32 1.31
CA ARG A 79 -7.21 -0.59 2.44
C ARG A 79 -6.70 -1.96 1.98
N ILE A 80 -7.23 -2.47 0.86
CA ILE A 80 -6.76 -3.72 0.25
C ILE A 80 -5.34 -3.53 -0.32
N ILE A 81 -5.10 -2.43 -1.01
CA ILE A 81 -3.80 -2.14 -1.65
C ILE A 81 -2.69 -1.97 -0.62
N GLN A 82 -2.95 -1.28 0.48
CA GLN A 82 -1.96 -1.02 1.53
C GLN A 82 -1.55 -2.26 2.33
N ASP A 83 -2.30 -3.37 2.24
CA ASP A 83 -2.00 -4.59 2.98
C ASP A 83 -1.90 -5.79 2.03
N LYS A 84 -0.66 -6.32 1.87
CA LYS A 84 -0.40 -7.43 0.96
C LYS A 84 -1.17 -8.71 1.29
N ASN A 85 -1.48 -8.93 2.57
CA ASN A 85 -2.31 -10.08 2.96
C ASN A 85 -3.76 -9.90 2.48
N LEU A 86 -4.34 -8.71 2.67
CA LEU A 86 -5.68 -8.40 2.17
C LEU A 86 -5.72 -8.43 0.63
N GLN A 87 -4.69 -7.88 -0.02
CA GLN A 87 -4.58 -7.87 -1.48
C GLN A 87 -4.54 -9.28 -2.05
N LYS A 88 -3.70 -10.16 -1.49
CA LYS A 88 -3.58 -11.55 -1.94
C LYS A 88 -4.85 -12.35 -1.65
N THR A 89 -5.47 -12.13 -0.51
CA THR A 89 -6.77 -12.73 -0.18
C THR A 89 -7.83 -12.30 -1.19
N PHE A 90 -7.91 -11.00 -1.51
CA PHE A 90 -8.80 -10.49 -2.53
C PHE A 90 -8.57 -11.17 -3.90
N PHE A 91 -7.32 -11.40 -4.30
CA PHE A 91 -7.02 -12.10 -5.56
C PHE A 91 -7.55 -13.53 -5.56
N ILE A 92 -7.36 -14.28 -4.46
CA ILE A 92 -7.89 -15.64 -4.32
C ILE A 92 -9.42 -15.64 -4.39
N ASP A 93 -10.07 -14.79 -3.61
CA ASP A 93 -11.53 -14.73 -3.52
C ASP A 93 -12.21 -14.37 -4.85
N ASN A 94 -11.47 -13.67 -5.72
CA ASN A 94 -11.94 -13.26 -7.04
C ASN A 94 -11.35 -14.09 -8.19
N ASN A 95 -10.70 -15.23 -7.90
CA ASN A 95 -10.07 -16.11 -8.89
C ASN A 95 -9.04 -15.40 -9.79
N ILE A 96 -8.34 -14.39 -9.26
CA ILE A 96 -7.25 -13.72 -9.95
C ILE A 96 -5.96 -14.52 -9.70
N PRO A 97 -5.26 -14.96 -10.75
CA PRO A 97 -4.02 -15.71 -10.60
C PRO A 97 -2.98 -14.94 -9.80
N THR A 98 -2.43 -15.61 -8.78
CA THR A 98 -1.39 -15.04 -7.91
C THR A 98 -0.51 -16.17 -7.37
N ALA A 99 0.75 -15.86 -7.00
CA ALA A 99 1.61 -16.83 -6.35
C ALA A 99 0.95 -17.37 -5.06
N PRO A 100 0.97 -18.69 -4.80
CA PRO A 100 0.52 -19.22 -3.52
C PRO A 100 1.24 -18.52 -2.38
N PHE A 101 0.52 -18.24 -1.29
CA PHE A 101 1.09 -17.54 -0.15
C PHE A 101 0.56 -18.04 1.18
N LYS A 102 1.29 -17.73 2.24
CA LYS A 102 0.87 -17.92 3.64
C LYS A 102 1.14 -16.65 4.42
N TYR A 103 0.23 -16.33 5.34
CA TYR A 103 0.40 -15.23 6.30
C TYR A 103 1.01 -15.73 7.60
N PHE A 104 1.90 -14.91 8.20
CA PHE A 104 2.51 -15.13 9.49
C PHE A 104 2.49 -13.85 10.31
N GLU A 105 2.10 -13.97 11.57
CA GLU A 105 2.07 -12.85 12.50
C GLU A 105 3.46 -12.46 13.00
N SER A 106 4.35 -13.46 13.11
CA SER A 106 5.69 -13.31 13.70
C SER A 106 6.73 -14.19 13.01
N ILE A 107 8.01 -13.85 13.23
CA ILE A 107 9.15 -14.70 12.83
C ILE A 107 9.07 -16.08 13.49
N LYS A 108 8.61 -16.15 14.74
CA LYS A 108 8.45 -17.41 15.46
C LYS A 108 7.48 -18.36 14.77
N ASP A 109 6.36 -17.83 14.26
CA ASP A 109 5.36 -18.63 13.53
C ASP A 109 5.94 -19.13 12.21
N LEU A 110 6.69 -18.27 11.51
CA LEU A 110 7.39 -18.61 10.29
C LEU A 110 8.41 -19.74 10.52
N LEU A 111 9.29 -19.61 11.51
CA LEU A 111 10.28 -20.65 11.86
C LEU A 111 9.60 -21.98 12.23
N THR A 112 8.54 -21.93 13.03
CA THR A 112 7.75 -23.11 13.38
C THR A 112 7.17 -23.80 12.14
N SER A 113 6.79 -23.04 11.12
CA SER A 113 6.27 -23.58 9.86
C SER A 113 7.37 -24.24 9.02
N ILE A 114 8.59 -23.69 9.05
CA ILE A 114 9.77 -24.26 8.38
C ILE A 114 10.17 -25.59 9.05
N ASP A 115 10.29 -25.60 10.38
CA ASP A 115 10.66 -26.78 11.17
C ASP A 115 9.68 -27.97 10.98
N ARG A 116 8.42 -27.68 10.69
CA ARG A 116 7.39 -28.69 10.41
C ARG A 116 7.35 -29.12 8.93
N ASP A 117 8.33 -28.75 8.13
CA ASP A 117 8.42 -29.01 6.68
C ASP A 117 7.19 -28.53 5.86
N LYS A 118 6.51 -27.49 6.37
CA LYS A 118 5.35 -26.88 5.73
C LYS A 118 5.72 -25.76 4.76
N LEU A 119 7.00 -25.38 4.75
CA LEU A 119 7.55 -24.32 3.92
C LEU A 119 8.93 -24.73 3.43
N LYS A 120 9.18 -24.62 2.13
CA LYS A 120 10.45 -24.99 1.50
C LYS A 120 11.16 -23.78 0.93
N PHE A 121 12.49 -23.78 1.00
CA PHE A 121 13.33 -22.79 0.34
C PHE A 121 13.51 -23.09 -1.15
N PRO A 122 13.73 -22.08 -2.00
CA PRO A 122 13.57 -20.66 -1.67
C PRO A 122 12.10 -20.23 -1.62
N PHE A 123 11.83 -19.15 -0.90
CA PHE A 123 10.55 -18.48 -0.90
C PHE A 123 10.73 -16.94 -0.89
N VAL A 124 9.68 -16.19 -1.19
CA VAL A 124 9.71 -14.74 -1.16
C VAL A 124 8.98 -14.24 0.09
N TRP A 125 9.72 -13.58 0.97
CA TRP A 125 9.17 -12.88 2.13
C TRP A 125 8.74 -11.46 1.73
N LYS A 126 7.57 -11.03 2.19
CA LYS A 126 7.07 -9.67 2.02
C LYS A 126 6.43 -9.18 3.31
N GLN A 127 6.82 -7.99 3.74
CA GLN A 127 6.12 -7.30 4.83
C GLN A 127 4.71 -6.95 4.36
N THR A 128 3.67 -7.13 5.23
CA THR A 128 2.27 -6.90 4.82
C THR A 128 1.97 -5.44 4.53
N LYS A 129 2.54 -4.52 5.31
CA LYS A 129 2.30 -3.07 5.20
C LYS A 129 3.60 -2.29 5.05
N PHE A 130 3.52 -1.09 4.49
CA PHE A 130 4.65 -0.16 4.34
C PHE A 130 5.81 -0.67 3.48
N GLY A 131 5.58 -1.67 2.62
CA GLY A 131 6.53 -2.09 1.60
C GLY A 131 6.24 -1.39 0.27
N TYR A 132 7.25 -0.71 -0.31
CA TYR A 132 7.16 -0.03 -1.60
C TYR A 132 8.49 -0.18 -2.36
N ASP A 133 8.47 -0.14 -3.66
CA ASP A 133 9.65 -0.11 -4.55
C ASP A 133 10.76 -1.11 -4.17
N GLY A 134 10.37 -2.36 -3.84
CA GLY A 134 11.29 -3.40 -3.42
C GLY A 134 11.67 -3.37 -1.93
N PHE A 135 11.34 -2.32 -1.19
CA PHE A 135 11.47 -2.31 0.27
C PHE A 135 10.45 -3.26 0.91
N GLY A 136 10.92 -4.05 1.88
CA GLY A 136 10.07 -5.06 2.54
C GLY A 136 9.79 -6.29 1.70
N VAL A 137 10.63 -6.61 0.70
CA VAL A 137 10.61 -7.84 -0.10
C VAL A 137 12.00 -8.46 -0.09
N LYS A 138 12.09 -9.77 0.15
CA LYS A 138 13.35 -10.53 0.10
C LYS A 138 13.13 -11.97 -0.38
N VAL A 139 14.03 -12.47 -1.21
CA VAL A 139 14.15 -13.90 -1.47
C VAL A 139 14.91 -14.52 -0.31
N ILE A 140 14.34 -15.57 0.27
CA ILE A 140 14.87 -16.27 1.43
C ILE A 140 15.32 -17.66 0.96
N ASN A 141 16.62 -17.94 1.10
CA ASN A 141 17.22 -19.16 0.63
C ASN A 141 17.54 -20.15 1.76
N SER A 142 17.54 -19.68 3.01
CA SER A 142 17.91 -20.48 4.18
C SER A 142 17.26 -19.99 5.47
N ALA A 143 17.26 -20.81 6.51
CA ALA A 143 16.79 -20.43 7.85
C ALA A 143 17.58 -19.26 8.43
N SER A 144 18.89 -19.16 8.15
CA SER A 144 19.72 -18.03 8.62
C SER A 144 19.34 -16.68 7.99
N ASP A 145 18.67 -16.69 6.85
CA ASP A 145 18.14 -15.46 6.26
C ASP A 145 16.88 -14.99 6.99
N VAL A 146 16.08 -15.93 7.52
CA VAL A 146 14.87 -15.60 8.30
C VAL A 146 15.22 -14.87 9.59
N GLU A 147 16.31 -15.23 10.26
CA GLU A 147 16.76 -14.59 11.51
C GLU A 147 17.11 -13.11 11.34
N LYS A 148 17.39 -12.67 10.10
CA LYS A 148 17.72 -11.28 9.77
C LYS A 148 16.49 -10.44 9.40
N LEU A 149 15.30 -11.06 9.37
CA LEU A 149 14.06 -10.37 9.02
C LEU A 149 13.54 -9.57 10.23
N PRO A 150 12.83 -8.46 9.99
CA PRO A 150 12.13 -7.76 11.06
C PRO A 150 10.95 -8.61 11.58
N ASP A 151 10.76 -8.67 12.89
CA ASP A 151 9.62 -9.36 13.52
C ASP A 151 8.36 -8.50 13.39
N LYS A 152 7.65 -8.69 12.30
CA LYS A 152 6.44 -7.98 11.91
C LYS A 152 5.53 -8.90 11.11
N PRO A 153 4.22 -8.62 11.03
CA PRO A 153 3.31 -9.34 10.16
C PRO A 153 3.80 -9.39 8.72
N MET A 154 3.76 -10.59 8.12
CA MET A 154 4.34 -10.86 6.82
C MET A 154 3.51 -11.87 6.02
N ILE A 155 3.71 -11.85 4.71
CA ILE A 155 3.34 -12.97 3.85
C ILE A 155 4.61 -13.63 3.31
N VAL A 156 4.51 -14.91 3.07
CA VAL A 156 5.52 -15.70 2.37
C VAL A 156 4.88 -16.29 1.13
N GLU A 157 5.47 -16.04 -0.02
CA GLU A 157 5.01 -16.53 -1.31
C GLU A 157 5.94 -17.60 -1.85
N ASP A 158 5.41 -18.54 -2.62
CA ASP A 158 6.23 -19.47 -3.38
C ASP A 158 7.14 -18.67 -4.34
N TYR A 159 8.41 -19.09 -4.41
CA TYR A 159 9.34 -18.49 -5.35
C TYR A 159 9.00 -18.90 -6.78
N ILE A 160 8.69 -17.92 -7.63
CA ILE A 160 8.43 -18.13 -9.05
C ILE A 160 9.64 -17.62 -9.83
N PRO A 161 10.35 -18.52 -10.55
CA PRO A 161 11.50 -18.14 -11.39
C PRO A 161 11.00 -17.54 -12.71
N PHE A 162 10.52 -16.31 -12.69
CA PHE A 162 10.09 -15.61 -13.90
C PHE A 162 11.28 -15.14 -14.74
N GLU A 163 11.13 -15.14 -16.06
CA GLU A 163 12.19 -14.73 -16.99
C GLU A 163 12.28 -13.19 -17.12
N LYS A 164 11.14 -12.51 -16.99
CA LYS A 164 11.05 -11.06 -17.15
C LYS A 164 10.01 -10.49 -16.21
N GLU A 165 10.29 -9.29 -15.72
CA GLU A 165 9.35 -8.41 -15.05
C GLU A 165 8.95 -7.31 -16.04
N LEU A 166 7.64 -7.07 -16.18
CA LEU A 166 7.08 -6.11 -17.11
C LEU A 166 6.17 -5.14 -16.34
N SER A 167 6.21 -3.89 -16.71
CA SER A 167 5.35 -2.82 -16.18
C SER A 167 4.78 -1.96 -17.30
#